data_d3078e5e68533f250ad360bc7fc36190
#
_entry.id   d3078e5e68533f250ad360bc7fc36190
#
_cell.length_a   1.000
_cell.length_b   1.000
_cell.length_c   1.000
_cell.angle_alpha   90.00
_cell.angle_beta   90.00
_cell.angle_gamma   90.00
#
_symmetry.space_group_name_H-M   'P 1'
#
loop_
_entity.id
_entity.type
_entity.pdbx_description
1 polymer ?
#
loop_
_entity_poly.entity_id
_entity_poly.type
_entity_poly.pdbx_seq_one_letter_code
_entity_poly.pdbx_strand_id
1 'polypeptide(L)' 'MGQHYLVADVGGTNTRVALANDGKLQTQTIHRYRNIDQSGVVGILQKYLTEHAPEARLDAVCIDVAG' A
#
# COMPACT_ATOMS: atom_id res chain seq x y z
N MET A 1 18.75 -5.16 10.60
CA MET A 1 17.98 -5.47 9.42
C MET A 1 16.60 -4.91 9.55
N GLY A 2 16.19 -4.16 8.57
CA GLY A 2 14.93 -3.47 8.64
C GLY A 2 13.73 -4.33 8.38
N GLN A 3 12.61 -3.93 8.98
CA GLN A 3 11.31 -4.53 8.66
C GLN A 3 10.64 -3.69 7.59
N HIS A 4 10.03 -4.36 6.63
CA HIS A 4 9.35 -3.72 5.51
C HIS A 4 7.87 -4.03 5.58
N TYR A 5 7.06 -2.97 5.52
CA TYR A 5 5.61 -3.08 5.59
C TYR A 5 4.97 -2.43 4.38
N LEU A 6 3.88 -3.02 3.94
CA LEU A 6 2.98 -2.36 3.01
C LEU A 6 1.86 -1.74 3.83
N VAL A 7 1.63 -0.46 3.64
CA VAL A 7 0.60 0.28 4.37
C VAL A 7 -0.45 0.76 3.38
N ALA A 8 -1.70 0.48 3.69
CA ALA A 8 -2.81 0.94 2.86
C ALA A 8 -3.82 1.69 3.72
N ASP A 9 -4.23 2.85 3.23
CA ASP A 9 -5.27 3.67 3.85
C ASP A 9 -6.46 3.68 2.91
N VAL A 10 -7.51 2.95 3.27
CA VAL A 10 -8.67 2.74 2.41
C VAL A 10 -9.76 3.74 2.78
N GLY A 11 -10.00 4.69 1.89
CA GLY A 11 -11.10 5.64 2.03
C GLY A 11 -12.30 5.22 1.17
N GLY A 12 -13.34 6.03 1.21
CA GLY A 12 -14.56 5.76 0.45
C GLY A 12 -14.37 5.84 -1.05
N THR A 13 -13.50 6.72 -1.53
CA THR A 13 -13.29 6.95 -2.96
C THR A 13 -11.89 6.54 -3.41
N ASN A 14 -10.91 6.76 -2.58
CA ASN A 14 -9.50 6.52 -2.92
C ASN A 14 -8.83 5.66 -1.87
N THR A 15 -7.84 4.89 -2.32
CA THR A 15 -6.96 4.14 -1.44
C THR A 15 -5.54 4.61 -1.67
N ARG A 16 -4.83 4.93 -0.60
CA ARG A 16 -3.42 5.29 -0.66
C ARG A 16 -2.60 4.11 -0.19
N VAL A 17 -1.55 3.80 -0.94
CA VAL A 17 -0.66 2.69 -0.62
C VAL A 17 0.75 3.22 -0.54
N ALA A 18 1.50 2.76 0.43
CA ALA A 18 2.87 3.18 0.63
C ALA A 18 3.70 2.05 1.25
N LEU A 19 4.99 2.24 1.22
CA LEU A 19 5.92 1.35 1.91
C LEU A 19 6.43 2.03 3.18
N ALA A 20 6.58 1.25 4.22
CA ALA A 20 7.21 1.68 5.47
C ALA A 20 8.41 0.79 5.76
N ASN A 21 9.44 1.38 6.31
CA ASN A 21 10.68 0.69 6.61
C ASN A 21 11.12 1.08 8.01
N ASP A 22 11.31 0.09 8.87
CA ASP A 22 11.75 0.32 10.27
C ASP A 22 10.83 1.27 11.03
N GLY A 23 9.52 1.16 10.80
CA GLY A 23 8.54 1.99 11.47
C GLY A 23 8.38 3.38 10.88
N LYS A 24 9.08 3.69 9.79
CA LYS A 24 8.99 4.99 9.14
C LYS A 24 8.34 4.87 7.78
N LEU A 25 7.31 5.67 7.55
CA LEU A 25 6.65 5.73 6.26
C LEU A 25 7.57 6.40 5.23
N GLN A 26 7.75 5.72 4.10
CA GLN A 26 8.53 6.28 2.99
C GLN A 26 7.61 7.13 2.13
N THR A 27 7.58 8.43 2.36
CA THR A 27 6.60 9.33 1.74
C THR A 27 6.69 9.36 0.22
N GLN A 28 7.87 9.16 -0.33
CA GLN A 28 8.04 9.13 -1.79
C GLN A 28 7.43 7.88 -2.43
N THR A 29 7.02 6.90 -1.63
CA THR A 29 6.41 5.67 -2.13
C THR A 29 4.89 5.72 -2.13
N ILE A 30 4.29 6.81 -1.69
CA ILE A 30 2.84 6.93 -1.58
C ILE A 30 2.23 7.07 -2.96
N HIS A 31 1.29 6.18 -3.28
CA HIS A 31 0.50 6.26 -4.50
C HIS A 31 -0.97 6.15 -4.17
N ARG A 32 -1.77 6.93 -4.88
CA ARG A 32 -3.22 6.95 -4.70
C ARG A 32 -3.89 6.23 -5.85
N TYR A 33 -4.87 5.40 -5.51
CA TYR A 33 -5.68 4.68 -6.48
C TYR A 33 -7.14 5.02 -6.26
N ARG A 34 -7.88 5.16 -7.35
CA ARG A 34 -9.33 5.33 -7.27
C ARG A 34 -9.95 3.96 -7.09
N ASN A 35 -10.80 3.83 -6.08
CA ASN A 35 -11.39 2.53 -5.75
C ASN A 35 -12.23 1.96 -6.90
N ILE A 36 -12.88 2.83 -7.67
CA ILE A 36 -13.74 2.40 -8.77
C ILE A 36 -12.96 1.71 -9.90
N ASP A 37 -11.67 2.01 -10.03
CA ASP A 37 -10.84 1.47 -11.10
C ASP A 37 -10.25 0.11 -10.75
N GLN A 38 -10.46 -0.36 -9.54
CA GLN A 38 -9.81 -1.57 -9.04
C GLN A 38 -10.85 -2.58 -8.55
N SER A 39 -10.47 -3.84 -8.51
CA SER A 39 -11.34 -4.92 -8.04
C SER A 39 -11.19 -5.18 -6.55
N GLY A 40 -11.16 -4.12 -5.76
CA GLY A 40 -11.05 -4.21 -4.31
C GLY A 40 -9.64 -3.96 -3.81
N VAL A 41 -9.48 -4.01 -2.48
CA VAL A 41 -8.21 -3.68 -1.83
C VAL A 41 -7.10 -4.62 -2.29
N VAL A 42 -7.38 -5.91 -2.40
CA VAL A 42 -6.37 -6.87 -2.84
C VAL A 42 -5.85 -6.54 -4.22
N GLY A 43 -6.75 -6.18 -5.15
CA GLY A 43 -6.35 -5.77 -6.49
C GLY A 43 -5.46 -4.54 -6.49
N ILE A 44 -5.79 -3.56 -5.63
CA ILE A 44 -4.98 -2.36 -5.48
C ILE A 44 -3.59 -2.68 -4.97
N LEU A 45 -3.50 -3.53 -3.95
CA LEU A 45 -2.20 -3.91 -3.38
C LEU A 45 -1.35 -4.68 -4.37
N GLN A 46 -1.96 -5.58 -5.13
CA GLN A 46 -1.25 -6.34 -6.15
C GLN A 46 -0.72 -5.43 -7.25
N LYS A 47 -1.54 -4.48 -7.70
CA LYS A 47 -1.13 -3.52 -8.71
C LYS A 47 0.04 -2.66 -8.22
N TYR A 48 -0.07 -2.17 -6.99
CA TYR A 48 1.00 -1.36 -6.39
C TYR A 48 2.32 -2.13 -6.36
N LEU A 49 2.29 -3.35 -5.85
CA LEU A 49 3.50 -4.16 -5.73
C LEU A 49 4.11 -4.46 -7.10
N THR A 50 3.28 -4.79 -8.08
CA THR A 50 3.75 -5.10 -9.43
C THR A 50 4.40 -3.88 -10.08
N GLU A 51 3.80 -2.70 -9.90
CA GLU A 51 4.27 -1.49 -10.57
C GLU A 51 5.44 -0.82 -9.87
N HIS A 52 5.46 -0.86 -8.53
CA HIS A 52 6.39 -0.04 -7.76
C HIS A 52 7.38 -0.84 -6.92
N ALA A 53 7.05 -2.08 -6.58
CA ALA A 53 7.91 -2.86 -5.70
C ALA A 53 7.81 -4.36 -6.01
N PRO A 54 8.10 -4.77 -7.26
CA PRO A 54 7.89 -6.17 -7.67
C PRO A 54 8.78 -7.16 -6.93
N GLU A 55 9.89 -6.69 -6.38
CA GLU A 55 10.83 -7.56 -5.67
C GLU A 55 10.83 -7.30 -4.16
N ALA A 56 9.89 -6.52 -3.66
CA ALA A 56 9.84 -6.20 -2.25
C ALA A 56 9.50 -7.43 -1.42
N ARG A 57 10.25 -7.61 -0.36
CA ARG A 57 9.94 -8.60 0.66
C ARG A 57 9.24 -7.89 1.80
N LEU A 58 8.01 -8.28 2.05
CA LEU A 58 7.19 -7.65 3.08
C LEU A 58 7.11 -8.54 4.30
N ASP A 59 7.35 -7.95 5.45
CA ASP A 59 7.18 -8.63 6.73
C ASP A 59 5.73 -8.59 7.20
N ALA A 60 5.02 -7.54 6.80
CA ALA A 60 3.61 -7.39 7.20
C ALA A 60 2.90 -6.43 6.25
N VAL A 61 1.57 -6.52 6.25
CA VAL A 61 0.69 -5.61 5.54
C VAL A 61 -0.26 -4.99 6.56
N CYS A 62 -0.29 -3.67 6.61
CA CYS A 62 -1.17 -2.93 7.51
C CYS A 62 -2.23 -2.22 6.70
N ILE A 63 -3.49 -2.51 6.96
CA ILE A 63 -4.59 -1.90 6.24
C ILE A 63 -5.45 -1.13 7.23
N ASP A 64 -5.60 0.17 6.98
CA ASP A 64 -6.46 1.04 7.76
C ASP A 64 -7.66 1.42 6.91
N VAL A 65 -8.84 1.24 7.46
CA VAL A 65 -10.08 1.54 6.74
C VAL A 65 -10.76 2.71 7.45
N ALA A 66 -10.87 3.81 6.73
CA ALA A 66 -11.60 4.97 7.21
C ALA A 66 -13.10 4.70 7.05
N GLY A 67 -13.76 4.63 8.16
CA GLY A 67 -15.21 4.36 8.17
C GLY A 67 -16.04 5.55 7.77
#